data_e12e486c2ca6cfdb9e7a2013d0661ea2
#
_entry.id   e12e486c2ca6cfdb9e7a2013d0661ea2
#
_cell.length_a   1.000
_cell.length_b   1.000
_cell.length_c   1.000
_cell.angle_alpha   90.00
_cell.angle_beta   90.00
_cell.angle_gamma   90.00
#
_symmetry.space_group_name_H-M   'P 1'
#
loop_
_entity.id
_entity.type
_entity.pdbx_description
1 polymer ?
#
loop_
_entity_poly.entity_id
_entity_poly.type
_entity_poly.pdbx_seq_one_letter_code
_entity_poly.pdbx_strand_id
1 'polypeptide(L)'
;MNCDRAVEVRLPGARAVFSTRRGGVSEGPYESLNLGILTDDDPARVAENRRRVADASRVSAERVAMGWQVHGTKLREWDAPPPDRAYAEPGGKVLPRVDGHLTNELGLVLLVLVADCYPVALSDGSRVAILHCGWRPLAEGIVERALARFEGTPAAVVGPGIGGCCYEVGPEVLEAFSDLDGVSSGRMLDLRAVIAGKLAAAGLTRVGHVEHCTSCRPDLYFSHRRDGGVTGRQAGLVVLDAR
;
A
#
# COMPACT_ATOMS: atom_id res chain seq x y z
N MET A 1 -15.09 -0.62 -14.02
CA MET A 1 -13.88 0.18 -13.75
C MET A 1 -13.01 0.13 -15.00
N ASN A 2 -12.50 1.25 -15.51
CA ASN A 2 -11.53 1.19 -16.60
C ASN A 2 -10.29 0.48 -16.07
N CYS A 3 -9.95 -0.69 -16.61
CA CYS A 3 -8.83 -1.55 -16.16
C CYS A 3 -7.47 -0.84 -16.10
N ASP A 4 -7.36 0.34 -16.68
CA ASP A 4 -6.10 1.09 -16.78
C ASP A 4 -5.75 1.93 -15.55
N ARG A 5 -6.73 2.26 -14.68
CA ARG A 5 -6.49 3.17 -13.53
C ARG A 5 -6.25 2.48 -12.19
N ALA A 6 -6.79 1.29 -12.00
CA ALA A 6 -6.64 0.54 -10.76
C ALA A 6 -6.94 -0.95 -10.96
N VAL A 7 -6.35 -1.77 -10.09
CA VAL A 7 -6.67 -3.20 -9.92
C VAL A 7 -7.53 -3.34 -8.67
N GLU A 8 -8.75 -3.87 -8.81
CA GLU A 8 -9.63 -4.18 -7.68
C GLU A 8 -9.62 -5.69 -7.42
N VAL A 9 -9.49 -6.07 -6.15
CA VAL A 9 -9.50 -7.46 -5.69
C VAL A 9 -10.47 -7.60 -4.52
N ARG A 10 -11.31 -8.64 -4.56
CA ARG A 10 -12.27 -8.95 -3.49
C ARG A 10 -11.60 -9.72 -2.36
N LEU A 11 -11.95 -9.31 -1.14
CA LEU A 11 -11.63 -9.96 0.12
C LEU A 11 -12.95 -10.32 0.85
N PRO A 12 -12.94 -11.16 1.89
CA PRO A 12 -14.11 -11.40 2.71
C PRO A 12 -14.71 -10.07 3.22
N GLY A 13 -15.95 -9.76 2.86
CA GLY A 13 -16.66 -8.54 3.28
C GLY A 13 -15.98 -7.22 2.91
N ALA A 14 -15.00 -7.24 2.02
CA ALA A 14 -14.18 -6.06 1.72
C ALA A 14 -13.67 -6.08 0.27
N ARG A 15 -13.12 -4.95 -0.16
CA ARG A 15 -12.38 -4.84 -1.42
C ARG A 15 -11.08 -4.07 -1.21
N ALA A 16 -10.02 -4.55 -1.85
CA ALA A 16 -8.74 -3.86 -1.99
C ALA A 16 -8.65 -3.23 -3.38
N VAL A 17 -8.08 -2.03 -3.46
CA VAL A 17 -7.87 -1.31 -4.72
C VAL A 17 -6.43 -0.83 -4.75
N PHE A 18 -5.73 -1.13 -5.83
CA PHE A 18 -4.37 -0.67 -6.08
C PHE A 18 -4.37 0.24 -7.28
N SER A 19 -4.11 1.52 -7.07
CA SER A 19 -4.10 2.50 -8.17
C SER A 19 -2.86 2.31 -9.04
N THR A 20 -2.98 2.72 -10.31
CA THR A 20 -1.86 2.88 -11.23
C THR A 20 -1.44 4.34 -11.30
N ARG A 21 -0.41 4.64 -12.12
CA ARG A 21 -0.03 6.03 -12.43
C ARG A 21 -0.87 6.69 -13.52
N ARG A 22 -1.86 5.98 -14.10
CA ARG A 22 -2.62 6.43 -15.27
C ARG A 22 -3.86 7.23 -14.93
N GLY A 23 -4.18 8.23 -15.74
CA GLY A 23 -5.46 8.95 -15.71
C GLY A 23 -5.50 10.11 -14.74
N GLY A 24 -4.34 10.64 -14.35
CA GLY A 24 -4.20 11.85 -13.55
C GLY A 24 -3.93 13.12 -14.37
N VAL A 25 -3.53 14.18 -13.65
CA VAL A 25 -3.24 15.51 -14.20
C VAL A 25 -1.84 16.01 -13.84
N SER A 26 -1.06 15.26 -13.09
CA SER A 26 0.33 15.59 -12.79
C SER A 26 1.21 15.45 -14.03
N GLU A 27 2.31 16.19 -14.06
CA GLU A 27 3.24 16.29 -15.19
C GLU A 27 4.67 15.91 -14.79
N GLY A 28 5.55 15.78 -15.78
CA GLY A 28 6.96 15.49 -15.57
C GLY A 28 7.18 14.16 -14.84
N PRO A 29 8.05 14.14 -13.80
CA PRO A 29 8.35 12.89 -13.07
C PRO A 29 7.13 12.32 -12.33
N TYR A 30 6.06 13.11 -12.18
CA TYR A 30 4.82 12.76 -11.47
C TYR A 30 3.69 12.33 -12.40
N GLU A 31 3.94 12.27 -13.72
CA GLU A 31 2.92 11.90 -14.72
C GLU A 31 2.42 10.47 -14.48
N SER A 32 1.10 10.31 -14.30
CA SER A 32 0.06 11.33 -14.33
C SER A 32 -0.76 11.34 -13.03
N LEU A 33 -1.01 10.19 -12.37
CA LEU A 33 -1.90 10.03 -11.22
C LEU A 33 -1.11 9.98 -9.90
N ASN A 34 -0.27 11.00 -9.66
CA ASN A 34 0.45 11.12 -8.39
C ASN A 34 -0.49 11.46 -7.24
N LEU A 35 -0.40 10.68 -6.15
CA LEU A 35 -1.20 10.85 -4.92
C LEU A 35 -0.35 11.31 -3.73
N GLY A 36 0.96 11.45 -3.94
CA GLY A 36 1.93 11.76 -2.89
C GLY A 36 1.85 13.19 -2.39
N ILE A 37 1.86 13.39 -1.06
CA ILE A 37 1.88 14.71 -0.41
C ILE A 37 3.30 15.20 -0.12
N LEU A 38 4.29 14.32 -0.23
CA LEU A 38 5.71 14.58 0.03
C LEU A 38 6.52 14.53 -1.27
N THR A 39 5.90 14.97 -2.36
CA THR A 39 6.53 15.12 -3.66
C THR A 39 6.53 16.62 -3.99
N ASP A 40 7.45 17.07 -4.83
CA ASP A 40 7.50 18.46 -5.31
C ASP A 40 6.49 18.71 -6.46
N ASP A 41 5.41 17.93 -6.50
CA ASP A 41 4.30 18.10 -7.43
C ASP A 41 3.37 19.24 -6.98
N ASP A 42 2.62 19.80 -7.91
CA ASP A 42 1.60 20.81 -7.62
C ASP A 42 0.50 20.24 -6.70
N PRO A 43 0.30 20.78 -5.50
CA PRO A 43 -0.72 20.32 -4.57
C PRO A 43 -2.15 20.28 -5.15
N ALA A 44 -2.48 21.21 -6.08
CA ALA A 44 -3.79 21.22 -6.73
C ALA A 44 -3.96 20.01 -7.66
N ARG A 45 -2.90 19.62 -8.37
CA ARG A 45 -2.89 18.40 -9.20
C ARG A 45 -3.02 17.14 -8.35
N VAL A 46 -2.31 17.08 -7.21
CA VAL A 46 -2.42 15.97 -6.26
C VAL A 46 -3.85 15.87 -5.70
N ALA A 47 -4.48 17.00 -5.35
CA ALA A 47 -5.86 17.01 -4.88
C ALA A 47 -6.84 16.48 -5.93
N GLU A 48 -6.71 16.93 -7.18
CA GLU A 48 -7.53 16.43 -8.31
C GLU A 48 -7.30 14.94 -8.56
N ASN A 49 -6.04 14.46 -8.51
CA ASN A 49 -5.73 13.05 -8.67
C ASN A 49 -6.38 12.20 -7.58
N ARG A 50 -6.36 12.65 -6.33
CA ARG A 50 -7.00 11.98 -5.19
C ARG A 50 -8.51 11.92 -5.35
N ARG A 51 -9.13 13.01 -5.82
CA ARG A 51 -10.56 13.01 -6.14
C ARG A 51 -10.88 11.97 -7.21
N ARG A 52 -10.09 11.88 -8.29
CA ARG A 52 -10.27 10.87 -9.36
C ARG A 52 -10.14 9.44 -8.86
N VAL A 53 -9.21 9.18 -7.94
CA VAL A 53 -9.06 7.84 -7.34
C VAL A 53 -10.26 7.52 -6.45
N ALA A 54 -10.73 8.46 -5.64
CA ALA A 54 -11.90 8.28 -4.79
C ALA A 54 -13.15 7.95 -5.64
N ASP A 55 -13.42 8.74 -6.69
CA ASP A 55 -14.54 8.54 -7.62
C ASP A 55 -14.44 7.17 -8.32
N ALA A 56 -13.27 6.85 -8.90
CA ALA A 56 -13.05 5.58 -9.58
C ALA A 56 -13.19 4.36 -8.64
N SER A 57 -12.78 4.51 -7.39
CA SER A 57 -12.87 3.48 -6.36
C SER A 57 -14.25 3.47 -5.67
N ARG A 58 -15.16 4.37 -6.02
CA ARG A 58 -16.49 4.51 -5.42
C ARG A 58 -16.43 4.66 -3.89
N VAL A 59 -15.54 5.54 -3.44
CA VAL A 59 -15.35 5.88 -2.03
C VAL A 59 -15.44 7.39 -1.82
N SER A 60 -15.83 7.82 -0.62
CA SER A 60 -15.77 9.24 -0.25
C SER A 60 -14.35 9.64 0.12
N ALA A 61 -13.80 10.67 -0.52
CA ALA A 61 -12.48 11.21 -0.19
C ALA A 61 -12.38 11.71 1.27
N GLU A 62 -13.50 12.10 1.87
CA GLU A 62 -13.58 12.56 3.26
C GLU A 62 -13.48 11.41 4.27
N ARG A 63 -13.71 10.17 3.81
CA ARG A 63 -13.66 8.96 4.62
C ARG A 63 -12.37 8.16 4.40
N VAL A 64 -11.32 8.78 3.90
CA VAL A 64 -10.02 8.12 3.70
C VAL A 64 -9.08 8.43 4.85
N ALA A 65 -8.70 7.39 5.58
CA ALA A 65 -7.69 7.44 6.64
C ALA A 65 -6.30 7.14 6.06
N MET A 66 -5.34 8.00 6.38
CA MET A 66 -3.95 7.86 5.97
C MET A 66 -2.99 8.31 7.07
N GLY A 67 -1.72 8.01 6.93
CA GLY A 67 -0.67 8.38 7.86
C GLY A 67 0.58 8.93 7.16
N TRP A 68 1.49 9.45 7.97
CA TRP A 68 2.85 9.73 7.57
C TRP A 68 3.67 8.44 7.72
N GLN A 69 3.93 7.78 6.61
CA GLN A 69 4.69 6.53 6.58
C GLN A 69 6.18 6.80 6.85
N VAL A 70 6.73 6.07 7.80
CA VAL A 70 8.12 6.25 8.29
C VAL A 70 8.95 4.99 8.18
N HIS A 71 8.44 3.98 7.46
CA HIS A 71 9.03 2.63 7.33
C HIS A 71 9.22 1.95 8.69
N GLY A 72 8.27 2.13 9.60
CA GLY A 72 8.21 1.47 10.91
C GLY A 72 7.11 0.42 10.98
N THR A 73 6.75 0.02 12.21
CA THR A 73 5.75 -1.03 12.48
C THR A 73 4.53 -0.53 13.24
N LYS A 74 4.42 0.77 13.46
CA LYS A 74 3.27 1.33 14.17
C LYS A 74 2.01 1.20 13.33
N LEU A 75 0.96 0.71 13.97
CA LEU A 75 -0.37 0.57 13.41
C LEU A 75 -1.31 1.56 14.09
N ARG A 76 -2.27 2.11 13.34
CA ARG A 76 -3.36 2.92 13.89
C ARG A 76 -4.69 2.25 13.62
N GLU A 77 -5.49 2.10 14.65
CA GLU A 77 -6.88 1.72 14.58
C GLU A 77 -7.76 2.97 14.45
N TRP A 78 -8.77 2.90 13.61
CA TRP A 78 -9.67 4.00 13.31
C TRP A 78 -11.10 3.58 13.57
N ASP A 79 -11.77 4.30 14.48
CA ASP A 79 -13.17 4.07 14.86
C ASP A 79 -14.12 5.06 14.16
N ALA A 80 -13.56 6.03 13.42
CA ALA A 80 -14.29 7.05 12.68
C ALA A 80 -13.42 7.63 11.57
N PRO A 81 -14.00 8.30 10.56
CA PRO A 81 -13.26 9.06 9.57
C PRO A 81 -12.36 10.13 10.22
N PRO A 82 -11.15 10.36 9.67
CA PRO A 82 -10.23 11.35 10.22
C PRO A 82 -10.84 12.75 10.13
N PRO A 83 -10.86 13.53 11.23
CA PRO A 83 -11.50 14.86 11.25
C PRO A 83 -10.74 15.89 10.42
N ASP A 84 -9.46 15.66 10.16
CA ASP A 84 -8.59 16.56 9.41
C ASP A 84 -8.76 16.50 7.89
N ARG A 85 -9.48 15.51 7.39
CA ARG A 85 -9.75 15.29 5.95
C ARG A 85 -8.49 15.33 5.08
N ALA A 86 -7.37 14.86 5.61
CA ALA A 86 -6.04 15.04 5.01
C ALA A 86 -5.89 14.44 3.61
N TYR A 87 -6.72 13.46 3.25
CA TYR A 87 -6.75 12.93 1.89
C TYR A 87 -7.46 13.88 0.92
N ALA A 88 -8.63 14.37 1.29
CA ALA A 88 -9.42 15.28 0.44
C ALA A 88 -8.76 16.66 0.32
N GLU A 89 -8.12 17.12 1.38
CA GLU A 89 -7.49 18.44 1.48
C GLU A 89 -5.99 18.29 1.77
N PRO A 90 -5.16 17.96 0.76
CA PRO A 90 -3.73 17.78 0.96
C PRO A 90 -3.03 19.09 1.35
N GLY A 91 -2.06 18.99 2.26
CA GLY A 91 -1.21 20.09 2.71
C GLY A 91 -1.44 20.51 4.15
N GLY A 92 -0.36 20.85 4.85
CA GLY A 92 -0.38 21.46 6.20
C GLY A 92 -0.95 20.62 7.34
N LYS A 93 -1.33 19.38 7.10
CA LYS A 93 -1.95 18.51 8.11
C LYS A 93 -0.90 17.72 8.90
N VAL A 94 -1.15 17.57 10.20
CA VAL A 94 -0.33 16.72 11.07
C VAL A 94 -0.88 15.30 11.01
N LEU A 95 -0.21 14.43 10.27
CA LEU A 95 -0.58 13.03 10.15
C LEU A 95 0.06 12.16 11.24
N PRO A 96 -0.62 11.12 11.72
CA PRO A 96 -0.01 10.12 12.60
C PRO A 96 1.14 9.41 11.88
N ARG A 97 2.27 9.23 12.58
CA ARG A 97 3.44 8.51 12.05
C ARG A 97 3.23 7.00 12.19
N VAL A 98 2.67 6.39 11.15
CA VAL A 98 2.28 4.97 11.13
C VAL A 98 2.45 4.40 9.72
N ASP A 99 2.68 3.10 9.66
CA ASP A 99 2.88 2.34 8.42
C ASP A 99 1.79 1.27 8.19
N GLY A 100 0.78 1.25 9.04
CA GLY A 100 -0.39 0.41 8.86
C GLY A 100 -1.62 1.01 9.54
N HIS A 101 -2.76 0.62 9.00
CA HIS A 101 -4.08 1.09 9.45
C HIS A 101 -5.03 -0.10 9.60
N LEU A 102 -5.93 -0.03 10.59
CA LEU A 102 -6.99 -1.01 10.81
C LEU A 102 -8.32 -0.29 11.07
N THR A 103 -9.43 -0.96 10.74
CA THR A 103 -10.77 -0.50 11.11
C THR A 103 -11.79 -1.62 11.06
N ASN A 104 -12.88 -1.48 11.84
CA ASN A 104 -14.13 -2.24 11.73
C ASN A 104 -15.25 -1.37 11.14
N GLU A 105 -14.98 -0.08 10.88
CA GLU A 105 -15.96 0.87 10.39
C GLU A 105 -16.31 0.63 8.92
N LEU A 106 -17.59 0.41 8.62
CA LEU A 106 -18.10 0.24 7.27
C LEU A 106 -17.90 1.51 6.43
N GLY A 107 -17.38 1.34 5.23
CA GLY A 107 -17.16 2.44 4.30
C GLY A 107 -16.05 3.42 4.70
N LEU A 108 -15.33 3.17 5.80
CA LEU A 108 -14.08 3.87 6.08
C LEU A 108 -12.97 3.25 5.24
N VAL A 109 -12.27 4.07 4.50
CA VAL A 109 -11.20 3.65 3.59
C VAL A 109 -9.86 3.82 4.27
N LEU A 110 -9.07 2.78 4.32
CA LEU A 110 -7.68 2.83 4.77
C LEU A 110 -6.76 2.91 3.58
N LEU A 111 -5.73 3.75 3.64
CA LEU A 111 -4.83 4.01 2.52
C LEU A 111 -3.36 4.02 2.95
N VAL A 112 -2.50 3.41 2.11
CA VAL A 112 -1.05 3.60 2.11
C VAL A 112 -0.58 4.07 0.74
N LEU A 113 0.44 4.93 0.72
CA LEU A 113 1.08 5.43 -0.50
C LEU A 113 2.39 4.66 -0.73
N VAL A 114 2.62 4.24 -1.96
CA VAL A 114 3.77 3.42 -2.31
C VAL A 114 4.42 3.86 -3.64
N ALA A 115 5.70 3.59 -3.75
CA ALA A 115 6.48 3.51 -4.98
C ALA A 115 7.59 2.49 -4.66
N ASP A 116 7.37 1.23 -5.06
CA ASP A 116 8.17 0.03 -4.82
C ASP A 116 7.84 -0.79 -3.56
N CYS A 117 7.58 -0.20 -2.38
CA CYS A 117 7.07 -0.95 -1.24
C CYS A 117 5.72 -1.60 -1.55
N TYR A 118 5.43 -2.74 -0.93
CA TYR A 118 4.20 -3.49 -1.16
C TYR A 118 3.07 -2.99 -0.26
N PRO A 119 1.90 -2.60 -0.83
CA PRO A 119 0.68 -2.45 -0.04
C PRO A 119 0.10 -3.86 0.19
N VAL A 120 -0.14 -4.22 1.46
CA VAL A 120 -0.76 -5.51 1.82
C VAL A 120 -2.09 -5.24 2.50
N ALA A 121 -3.17 -5.70 1.89
CA ALA A 121 -4.53 -5.59 2.43
C ALA A 121 -4.93 -6.91 3.11
N LEU A 122 -5.56 -6.82 4.27
CA LEU A 122 -6.06 -7.94 5.06
C LEU A 122 -7.55 -7.76 5.35
N SER A 123 -8.33 -8.87 5.38
CA SER A 123 -9.72 -8.85 5.84
C SER A 123 -10.18 -10.21 6.35
N ASP A 124 -10.90 -10.23 7.47
CA ASP A 124 -11.63 -11.39 7.98
C ASP A 124 -13.15 -11.31 7.74
N GLY A 125 -13.62 -10.22 7.13
CA GLY A 125 -15.03 -9.94 6.85
C GLY A 125 -15.70 -9.03 7.89
N SER A 126 -15.05 -8.74 9.01
CA SER A 126 -15.50 -7.83 10.05
C SER A 126 -14.50 -6.70 10.33
N ARG A 127 -13.24 -6.95 10.02
CA ARG A 127 -12.11 -6.03 10.17
C ARG A 127 -11.27 -6.01 8.91
N VAL A 128 -10.74 -4.84 8.58
CA VAL A 128 -9.76 -4.68 7.51
C VAL A 128 -8.48 -4.02 8.01
N ALA A 129 -7.38 -4.33 7.36
CA ALA A 129 -6.12 -3.62 7.55
C ALA A 129 -5.43 -3.37 6.21
N ILE A 130 -4.62 -2.31 6.14
CA ILE A 130 -3.67 -2.05 5.06
C ILE A 130 -2.30 -1.73 5.62
N LEU A 131 -1.26 -2.34 5.06
CA LEU A 131 0.12 -2.23 5.53
C LEU A 131 1.03 -1.68 4.42
N HIS A 132 1.97 -0.84 4.81
CA HIS A 132 3.08 -0.37 3.99
C HIS A 132 4.28 -1.29 4.23
N CYS A 133 4.49 -2.25 3.34
CA CYS A 133 5.50 -3.30 3.49
C CYS A 133 6.75 -2.99 2.65
N GLY A 134 7.62 -2.13 3.18
CA GLY A 134 9.02 -2.03 2.76
C GLY A 134 9.88 -3.04 3.52
N TRP A 135 11.20 -3.12 3.22
CA TRP A 135 12.06 -4.08 3.87
C TRP A 135 12.18 -3.88 5.40
N ARG A 136 12.28 -2.62 5.89
CA ARG A 136 12.38 -2.33 7.33
C ARG A 136 11.12 -2.76 8.09
N PRO A 137 9.90 -2.28 7.75
CA PRO A 137 8.69 -2.75 8.43
C PRO A 137 8.50 -4.27 8.35
N LEU A 138 8.90 -4.93 7.26
CA LEU A 138 8.86 -6.39 7.14
C LEU A 138 9.84 -7.08 8.10
N ALA A 139 11.08 -6.60 8.18
CA ALA A 139 12.08 -7.14 9.11
C ALA A 139 11.68 -6.92 10.57
N GLU A 140 11.03 -5.79 10.88
CA GLU A 140 10.59 -5.44 12.24
C GLU A 140 9.22 -6.01 12.62
N GLY A 141 8.57 -6.81 11.74
CA GLY A 141 7.37 -7.59 12.07
C GLY A 141 6.04 -6.83 11.93
N ILE A 142 5.88 -5.93 10.93
CA ILE A 142 4.61 -5.23 10.70
C ILE A 142 3.47 -6.19 10.38
N VAL A 143 3.74 -7.29 9.65
CA VAL A 143 2.75 -8.30 9.27
C VAL A 143 2.23 -9.02 10.50
N GLU A 144 3.12 -9.50 11.34
CA GLU A 144 2.82 -10.23 12.57
C GLU A 144 2.02 -9.35 13.56
N ARG A 145 2.43 -8.08 13.68
CA ARG A 145 1.72 -7.09 14.51
C ARG A 145 0.30 -6.82 14.01
N ALA A 146 0.09 -6.79 12.70
CA ALA A 146 -1.23 -6.59 12.12
C ALA A 146 -2.11 -7.83 12.31
N LEU A 147 -1.57 -9.02 12.05
CA LEU A 147 -2.31 -10.29 12.22
C LEU A 147 -2.76 -10.50 13.66
N ALA A 148 -1.96 -10.11 14.65
CA ALA A 148 -2.33 -10.16 16.06
C ALA A 148 -3.53 -9.27 16.45
N ARG A 149 -4.03 -8.43 15.53
CA ARG A 149 -5.22 -7.59 15.74
C ARG A 149 -6.51 -8.21 15.19
N PHE A 150 -6.42 -9.38 14.56
CA PHE A 150 -7.57 -10.12 14.06
C PHE A 150 -7.94 -11.24 15.06
N GLU A 151 -9.24 -11.47 15.26
CA GLU A 151 -9.72 -12.57 16.10
C GLU A 151 -9.64 -13.92 15.38
N GLY A 152 -9.75 -13.89 14.06
CA GLY A 152 -9.65 -15.04 13.17
C GLY A 152 -8.51 -14.92 12.17
N THR A 153 -8.38 -15.90 11.28
CA THR A 153 -7.37 -15.89 10.21
C THR A 153 -7.90 -15.08 9.02
N PRO A 154 -7.38 -13.87 8.74
CA PRO A 154 -7.84 -13.08 7.62
C PRO A 154 -7.40 -13.66 6.28
N ALA A 155 -8.06 -13.25 5.18
CA ALA A 155 -7.50 -13.34 3.85
C ALA A 155 -6.59 -12.13 3.58
N ALA A 156 -5.61 -12.29 2.71
CA ALA A 156 -4.67 -11.26 2.33
C ALA A 156 -4.65 -11.01 0.82
N VAL A 157 -4.35 -9.78 0.41
CA VAL A 157 -3.96 -9.45 -0.96
C VAL A 157 -2.71 -8.58 -0.94
N VAL A 158 -1.70 -9.05 -1.63
CA VAL A 158 -0.43 -8.33 -1.83
C VAL A 158 -0.54 -7.54 -3.12
N GLY A 159 -0.48 -6.22 -3.05
CA GLY A 159 -0.53 -5.32 -4.21
C GLY A 159 0.80 -5.26 -4.98
N PRO A 160 0.89 -4.41 -6.00
CA PRO A 160 2.11 -4.26 -6.81
C PRO A 160 3.24 -3.63 -5.99
N GLY A 161 4.46 -4.14 -6.20
CA GLY A 161 5.69 -3.63 -5.58
C GLY A 161 6.91 -3.96 -6.43
N ILE A 162 8.10 -3.59 -5.99
CA ILE A 162 9.32 -3.89 -6.72
C ILE A 162 9.67 -5.38 -6.63
N GLY A 163 9.75 -6.07 -7.76
CA GLY A 163 10.08 -7.49 -7.79
C GLY A 163 11.57 -7.78 -7.55
N GLY A 164 11.87 -9.03 -7.18
CA GLY A 164 13.24 -9.51 -7.05
C GLY A 164 14.08 -9.38 -8.34
N CYS A 165 13.45 -9.18 -9.49
CA CYS A 165 14.15 -8.88 -10.75
C CYS A 165 14.79 -7.47 -10.79
N CYS A 166 14.39 -6.55 -9.89
CA CYS A 166 14.82 -5.14 -9.90
C CYS A 166 15.29 -4.63 -8.53
N TYR A 167 15.14 -5.42 -7.47
CA TYR A 167 15.40 -4.96 -6.11
C TYR A 167 16.76 -5.46 -5.62
N GLU A 168 17.83 -4.82 -6.13
CA GLU A 168 19.18 -5.01 -5.62
C GLU A 168 19.37 -4.28 -4.29
N VAL A 169 19.94 -4.96 -3.28
CA VAL A 169 20.07 -4.46 -1.91
C VAL A 169 21.48 -4.69 -1.34
N GLY A 170 21.77 -3.99 -0.25
CA GLY A 170 23.00 -4.17 0.53
C GLY A 170 22.97 -5.44 1.40
N PRO A 171 24.13 -5.87 1.90
CA PRO A 171 24.23 -7.07 2.73
C PRO A 171 23.43 -6.95 4.02
N GLU A 172 23.27 -5.77 4.58
CA GLU A 172 22.49 -5.52 5.79
C GLU A 172 20.98 -5.80 5.60
N VAL A 173 20.49 -5.63 4.36
CA VAL A 173 19.09 -5.93 4.04
C VAL A 173 18.89 -7.43 3.81
N LEU A 174 19.88 -8.10 3.21
CA LEU A 174 19.87 -9.56 3.03
C LEU A 174 19.92 -10.27 4.37
N GLU A 175 20.77 -9.81 5.29
CA GLU A 175 20.92 -10.36 6.64
C GLU A 175 19.60 -10.31 7.42
N ALA A 176 18.81 -9.24 7.25
CA ALA A 176 17.52 -9.08 7.92
C ALA A 176 16.48 -10.16 7.54
N PHE A 177 16.75 -10.97 6.52
CA PHE A 177 15.88 -12.04 6.02
C PHE A 177 16.64 -13.36 5.81
N SER A 178 17.78 -13.51 6.46
CA SER A 178 18.64 -14.70 6.33
C SER A 178 18.02 -15.99 6.87
N ASP A 179 16.97 -15.86 7.69
CA ASP A 179 16.15 -16.96 8.20
C ASP A 179 15.08 -17.47 7.23
N LEU A 180 14.91 -16.80 6.07
CA LEU A 180 13.91 -17.17 5.06
C LEU A 180 14.59 -17.73 3.80
N ASP A 181 14.24 -18.96 3.47
CA ASP A 181 14.77 -19.61 2.26
C ASP A 181 14.12 -19.06 0.98
N GLY A 182 14.92 -18.96 -0.09
CA GLY A 182 14.44 -18.65 -1.44
C GLY A 182 13.97 -17.21 -1.67
N VAL A 183 14.18 -16.31 -0.70
CA VAL A 183 13.77 -14.90 -0.83
C VAL A 183 14.82 -14.02 -1.52
N SER A 184 16.03 -14.55 -1.77
CA SER A 184 17.09 -13.80 -2.43
C SER A 184 17.89 -14.64 -3.42
N SER A 185 18.50 -13.98 -4.40
CA SER A 185 19.45 -14.56 -5.35
C SER A 185 20.59 -13.57 -5.58
N GLY A 186 21.77 -13.88 -5.05
CA GLY A 186 22.86 -12.93 -4.98
C GLY A 186 22.46 -11.70 -4.16
N ARG A 187 22.51 -10.50 -4.76
CA ARG A 187 22.08 -9.25 -4.12
C ARG A 187 20.63 -8.87 -4.42
N MET A 188 19.91 -9.70 -5.14
CA MET A 188 18.51 -9.46 -5.49
C MET A 188 17.59 -10.03 -4.42
N LEU A 189 16.74 -9.20 -3.82
CA LEU A 189 15.77 -9.57 -2.78
C LEU A 189 14.35 -9.54 -3.33
N ASP A 190 13.59 -10.59 -3.09
CA ASP A 190 12.14 -10.65 -3.41
C ASP A 190 11.30 -10.42 -2.15
N LEU A 191 10.90 -9.16 -1.93
CA LEU A 191 10.03 -8.80 -0.80
C LEU A 191 8.64 -9.45 -0.89
N ARG A 192 8.15 -9.81 -2.08
CA ARG A 192 6.91 -10.55 -2.24
C ARG A 192 7.04 -11.97 -1.68
N ALA A 193 8.17 -12.63 -1.93
CA ALA A 193 8.47 -13.93 -1.32
C ALA A 193 8.59 -13.82 0.19
N VAL A 194 9.24 -12.78 0.72
CA VAL A 194 9.29 -12.48 2.16
C VAL A 194 7.87 -12.35 2.74
N ILE A 195 7.00 -11.54 2.12
CA ILE A 195 5.62 -11.35 2.56
C ILE A 195 4.87 -12.69 2.55
N ALA A 196 4.98 -13.44 1.46
CA ALA A 196 4.31 -14.74 1.32
C ALA A 196 4.76 -15.73 2.41
N GLY A 197 6.07 -15.78 2.69
CA GLY A 197 6.63 -16.61 3.78
C GLY A 197 6.08 -16.24 5.16
N LYS A 198 6.04 -14.94 5.47
CA LYS A 198 5.49 -14.44 6.73
C LYS A 198 3.99 -14.72 6.89
N LEU A 199 3.20 -14.54 5.84
CA LEU A 199 1.77 -14.85 5.85
C LEU A 199 1.53 -16.36 5.99
N ALA A 200 2.31 -17.19 5.31
CA ALA A 200 2.23 -18.65 5.41
C ALA A 200 2.63 -19.14 6.81
N ALA A 201 3.70 -18.62 7.40
CA ALA A 201 4.13 -18.93 8.75
C ALA A 201 3.06 -18.57 9.82
N ALA A 202 2.25 -17.54 9.54
CA ALA A 202 1.09 -17.18 10.36
C ALA A 202 -0.18 -17.99 10.04
N GLY A 203 -0.11 -18.99 9.15
CA GLY A 203 -1.21 -19.90 8.83
C GLY A 203 -2.22 -19.35 7.81
N LEU A 204 -1.94 -18.27 7.09
CA LEU A 204 -2.83 -17.75 6.06
C LEU A 204 -2.77 -18.64 4.80
N THR A 205 -3.92 -19.16 4.39
CA THR A 205 -4.06 -19.99 3.18
C THR A 205 -4.74 -19.28 2.03
N ARG A 206 -5.39 -18.13 2.29
CA ARG A 206 -6.09 -17.31 1.30
C ARG A 206 -5.29 -16.03 1.04
N VAL A 207 -4.30 -16.13 0.14
CA VAL A 207 -3.43 -15.01 -0.23
C VAL A 207 -3.49 -14.79 -1.74
N GLY A 208 -3.98 -13.63 -2.16
CA GLY A 208 -3.96 -13.17 -3.55
C GLY A 208 -2.75 -12.27 -3.81
N HIS A 209 -2.31 -12.21 -5.07
CA HIS A 209 -1.20 -11.35 -5.48
C HIS A 209 -1.53 -10.58 -6.75
N VAL A 210 -1.11 -9.31 -6.81
CA VAL A 210 -0.99 -8.55 -8.06
C VAL A 210 0.46 -8.67 -8.52
N GLU A 211 0.71 -9.57 -9.48
CA GLU A 211 2.08 -9.98 -9.86
C GLU A 211 2.78 -8.98 -10.80
N HIS A 212 2.76 -7.70 -10.45
CA HIS A 212 3.44 -6.67 -11.21
C HIS A 212 4.65 -6.14 -10.45
N CYS A 213 5.80 -6.09 -11.14
CA CYS A 213 6.96 -5.34 -10.66
C CYS A 213 6.78 -3.86 -11.04
N THR A 214 6.81 -2.96 -10.07
CA THR A 214 6.64 -1.51 -10.29
C THR A 214 7.75 -0.92 -11.15
N SER A 215 8.98 -1.42 -11.02
CA SER A 215 10.12 -0.98 -11.81
C SER A 215 10.06 -1.45 -13.26
N CYS A 216 9.59 -2.70 -13.51
CA CYS A 216 9.46 -3.25 -14.86
C CYS A 216 8.27 -2.68 -15.65
N ARG A 217 7.30 -2.08 -14.97
CA ARG A 217 6.06 -1.56 -15.59
C ARG A 217 5.95 -0.04 -15.45
N PRO A 218 6.84 0.72 -16.14
CA PRO A 218 6.83 2.19 -16.10
C PRO A 218 5.53 2.78 -16.67
N ASP A 219 4.84 2.01 -17.51
CA ASP A 219 3.54 2.34 -18.09
C ASP A 219 2.39 2.31 -17.06
N LEU A 220 2.56 1.57 -15.95
CA LEU A 220 1.52 1.41 -14.92
C LEU A 220 1.88 1.99 -13.56
N TYR A 221 3.16 2.03 -13.19
CA TYR A 221 3.54 2.33 -11.82
C TYR A 221 4.68 3.34 -11.70
N PHE A 222 4.61 4.15 -10.66
CA PHE A 222 5.75 4.89 -10.14
C PHE A 222 6.73 3.93 -9.47
N SER A 223 8.02 4.20 -9.59
CA SER A 223 9.07 3.41 -8.95
C SER A 223 10.18 4.30 -8.45
N HIS A 224 10.38 4.32 -7.14
CA HIS A 224 11.44 5.08 -6.49
C HIS A 224 12.84 4.62 -6.96
N ARG A 225 13.02 3.31 -7.11
CA ARG A 225 14.28 2.70 -7.54
C ARG A 225 14.63 3.05 -8.99
N ARG A 226 13.67 2.86 -9.89
CA ARG A 226 13.85 3.16 -11.33
C ARG A 226 14.11 4.65 -11.57
N ASP A 227 13.34 5.51 -10.89
CA ASP A 227 13.29 6.94 -11.16
C ASP A 227 14.24 7.75 -10.26
N GLY A 228 15.17 7.10 -9.55
CA GLY A 228 16.19 7.77 -8.72
C GLY A 228 15.64 8.61 -7.58
N GLY A 229 14.47 8.27 -7.06
CA GLY A 229 13.83 8.95 -5.93
C GLY A 229 12.84 10.04 -6.30
N VAL A 230 12.95 10.65 -7.49
CA VAL A 230 12.06 11.72 -7.96
C VAL A 230 10.93 11.10 -8.77
N THR A 231 9.84 10.78 -8.10
CA THR A 231 8.70 10.08 -8.71
C THR A 231 7.42 10.27 -7.89
N GLY A 232 6.27 10.04 -8.50
CA GLY A 232 4.97 10.04 -7.82
C GLY A 232 4.76 8.88 -6.86
N ARG A 233 3.55 8.82 -6.30
CA ARG A 233 3.10 7.72 -5.44
C ARG A 233 1.76 7.20 -5.95
N GLN A 234 1.63 5.88 -6.08
CA GLN A 234 0.36 5.19 -6.19
C GLN A 234 -0.14 4.78 -4.81
N ALA A 235 -1.39 4.34 -4.72
CA ALA A 235 -2.03 3.94 -3.47
C ALA A 235 -2.43 2.47 -3.46
N GLY A 236 -2.31 1.86 -2.28
CA GLY A 236 -3.13 0.72 -1.87
C GLY A 236 -4.24 1.21 -0.96
N LEU A 237 -5.48 0.78 -1.24
CA LEU A 237 -6.65 1.09 -0.44
C LEU A 237 -7.35 -0.21 -0.03
N VAL A 238 -7.99 -0.21 1.14
CA VAL A 238 -8.93 -1.26 1.54
C VAL A 238 -10.14 -0.62 2.18
N VAL A 239 -11.31 -1.17 1.91
CA VAL A 239 -12.57 -0.73 2.50
C VAL A 239 -13.43 -1.94 2.85
N LEU A 240 -14.03 -1.90 4.05
CA LEU A 240 -15.03 -2.85 4.47
C LEU A 240 -16.36 -2.45 3.83
N ASP A 241 -16.92 -3.35 3.01
CA ASP A 241 -18.18 -3.09 2.31
C ASP A 241 -19.38 -3.34 3.23
N ALA A 242 -20.47 -2.60 3.05
CA ALA A 242 -21.76 -2.95 3.63
C ALA A 242 -22.23 -4.30 3.02
N ARG A 243 -22.75 -5.16 3.88
CA ARG A 243 -23.34 -6.46 3.47
C ARG A 243 -24.60 -6.28 2.64
#